data_fc92cfa3311bb6d14b53c8d51795e38b
#
_entry.id   fc92cfa3311bb6d14b53c8d51795e38b
#
_cell.length_a   1.000
_cell.length_b   1.000
_cell.length_c   1.000
_cell.angle_alpha   90.00
_cell.angle_beta   90.00
_cell.angle_gamma   90.00
#
_symmetry.space_group_name_H-M   'P 1'
#
loop_
_entity.id
_entity.type
_entity.pdbx_description
1 polymer ?
#
loop_
_entity_poly.entity_id
_entity_poly.type
_entity_poly.pdbx_seq_one_letter_code
_entity_poly.pdbx_strand_id
1 'polypeptide(L)'
;FQRQMPAGPGPGDDGEPMAPDGSRWGKLALGYVIVEVGCRGRENQWPDGTYYGKAPAAIVDLKAAVRYIRHNKDVFPGDCEKIITTGGSGGGWQSTLVAASGNCAWFEPYLEAIGAAKERDDVFASYSTSPIIDQENADGAIEFQGGGLITDPEEKKRSDHMTALFGEYLKAAGFQGRNGYGTLTLENLGEYIAKEYLIPDATRYLKKLDDTEQKAYLSTRPWIKYDGEQAALTFEDFGLYATRDARVPAFDDLGMSQPSPILFGNETTNARHFTDYSEQLATGDASAKLDPALVDLIHSQNPTWHILQKHSDVAPHWWIRHGACDPSLAVPPAVLLATALENAGKDVNCRLVWDRVHCEDDDQEVFLSWVAEITGHTL
;
A
#
# COMPACT_ATOMS: atom_id res chain seq x y z
N PHE A 1 -6.60 -11.13 8.26
CA PHE A 1 -5.42 -12.01 8.38
C PHE A 1 -4.80 -11.77 9.76
N GLN A 2 -5.36 -12.38 10.81
CA GLN A 2 -4.57 -12.62 12.00
C GLN A 2 -3.66 -13.84 11.68
N ARG A 3 -2.57 -13.63 10.97
CA ARG A 3 -1.40 -14.42 11.24
C ARG A 3 -0.98 -13.96 12.63
N GLN A 4 -1.12 -14.82 13.63
CA GLN A 4 -0.33 -14.68 14.84
C GLN A 4 1.12 -14.67 14.37
N MET A 5 1.68 -13.49 14.22
CA MET A 5 3.12 -13.34 14.25
C MET A 5 3.54 -13.92 15.60
N PRO A 6 4.55 -14.78 15.67
CA PRO A 6 5.10 -15.18 16.98
C PRO A 6 5.28 -13.89 17.76
N ALA A 7 4.82 -13.87 19.00
CA ALA A 7 5.11 -12.77 19.90
C ALA A 7 6.62 -12.54 19.80
N GLY A 8 7.01 -11.34 19.33
CA GLY A 8 8.40 -10.93 19.40
C GLY A 8 8.89 -11.11 20.85
N PRO A 9 10.20 -11.26 21.08
CA PRO A 9 10.73 -11.39 22.42
C PRO A 9 10.09 -10.30 23.28
N GLY A 10 9.49 -10.69 24.41
CA GLY A 10 8.99 -9.77 25.40
C GLY A 10 10.12 -8.84 25.86
N PRO A 11 9.83 -7.82 26.70
CA PRO A 11 10.84 -6.93 27.24
C PRO A 11 12.02 -7.77 27.73
N GLY A 12 13.23 -7.41 27.27
CA GLY A 12 14.44 -8.17 27.53
C GLY A 12 14.55 -8.51 29.02
N ASP A 13 14.90 -9.74 29.31
CA ASP A 13 14.97 -10.30 30.67
C ASP A 13 16.16 -9.69 31.49
N ASP A 14 16.84 -8.68 30.92
CA ASP A 14 18.05 -8.04 31.45
C ASP A 14 17.82 -6.66 32.10
N GLY A 15 16.57 -6.16 32.11
CA GLY A 15 16.20 -4.95 32.82
C GLY A 15 16.75 -3.63 32.28
N GLU A 16 17.40 -3.65 31.09
CA GLU A 16 17.83 -2.43 30.40
C GLU A 16 16.61 -1.71 29.81
N PRO A 17 16.55 -0.37 29.86
CA PRO A 17 15.51 0.39 29.19
C PRO A 17 15.60 0.12 27.69
N MET A 18 14.55 -0.47 27.10
CA MET A 18 14.48 -0.61 25.66
C MET A 18 14.60 0.77 25.01
N ALA A 19 15.56 0.90 24.10
CA ALA A 19 15.65 2.08 23.25
C ALA A 19 14.31 2.28 22.51
N PRO A 20 13.85 3.53 22.25
CA PRO A 20 12.68 3.80 21.47
C PRO A 20 12.91 3.27 20.04
N ASP A 21 12.48 2.03 19.81
CA ASP A 21 12.39 1.46 18.49
C ASP A 21 10.98 1.75 17.93
N GLY A 22 10.78 1.55 16.66
CA GLY A 22 9.46 1.73 16.04
C GLY A 22 8.42 0.70 16.49
N SER A 23 8.75 -0.16 17.45
CA SER A 23 7.84 -1.15 18.00
C SER A 23 6.67 -0.50 18.77
N ARG A 24 5.64 -1.29 19.02
CA ARG A 24 4.53 -0.89 19.89
C ARG A 24 5.01 -0.35 21.26
N TRP A 25 5.97 -1.02 21.87
CA TRP A 25 6.51 -0.62 23.16
C TRP A 25 7.33 0.65 23.11
N GLY A 26 8.13 0.83 22.05
CA GLY A 26 8.86 2.07 21.80
C GLY A 26 7.93 3.27 21.65
N LYS A 27 6.84 3.13 20.87
CA LYS A 27 5.83 4.18 20.71
C LYS A 27 5.13 4.53 22.04
N LEU A 28 4.76 3.53 22.84
CA LEU A 28 4.18 3.76 24.17
C LEU A 28 5.16 4.45 25.12
N ALA A 29 6.44 4.07 25.09
CA ALA A 29 7.48 4.69 25.93
C ALA A 29 7.70 6.17 25.57
N LEU A 30 7.45 6.56 24.33
CA LEU A 30 7.48 7.94 23.85
C LEU A 30 6.18 8.73 24.12
N GLY A 31 5.22 8.13 24.83
CA GLY A 31 3.97 8.80 25.23
C GLY A 31 2.86 8.76 24.19
N TYR A 32 3.00 8.00 23.10
CA TYR A 32 1.92 7.82 22.13
C TYR A 32 0.83 6.88 22.66
N VAL A 33 -0.41 7.18 22.34
CA VAL A 33 -1.55 6.28 22.61
C VAL A 33 -1.68 5.30 21.45
N ILE A 34 -1.69 4.01 21.74
CA ILE A 34 -1.85 2.95 20.74
C ILE A 34 -3.27 2.41 20.79
N VAL A 35 -3.95 2.43 19.65
CA VAL A 35 -5.30 1.89 19.50
C VAL A 35 -5.24 0.72 18.51
N GLU A 36 -5.57 -0.47 19.00
CA GLU A 36 -5.69 -1.66 18.17
C GLU A 36 -7.16 -1.95 17.93
N VAL A 37 -7.54 -1.92 16.65
CA VAL A 37 -8.94 -2.09 16.24
C VAL A 37 -9.16 -3.50 15.72
N GLY A 38 -10.13 -4.22 16.32
CA GLY A 38 -10.64 -5.48 15.77
C GLY A 38 -11.59 -5.19 14.60
N CYS A 39 -11.28 -5.75 13.42
CA CYS A 39 -12.11 -5.58 12.23
C CYS A 39 -12.73 -6.90 11.79
N ARG A 40 -13.89 -6.84 11.14
CA ARG A 40 -14.49 -7.98 10.47
C ARG A 40 -13.56 -8.50 9.35
N GLY A 41 -13.19 -9.78 9.45
CA GLY A 41 -12.35 -10.44 8.44
C GLY A 41 -13.18 -10.89 7.23
N ARG A 42 -12.61 -10.78 6.02
CA ARG A 42 -13.29 -11.12 4.76
C ARG A 42 -13.82 -12.56 4.64
N GLU A 43 -13.35 -13.47 5.49
CA GLU A 43 -13.79 -14.87 5.54
C GLU A 43 -14.66 -15.17 6.76
N ASN A 44 -15.01 -14.14 7.56
CA ASN A 44 -15.91 -14.33 8.68
C ASN A 44 -17.33 -14.68 8.20
N GLN A 45 -17.94 -15.68 8.83
CA GLN A 45 -19.27 -16.15 8.52
C GLN A 45 -20.14 -16.24 9.77
N TRP A 46 -21.43 -16.01 9.59
CA TRP A 46 -22.46 -16.38 10.54
C TRP A 46 -22.63 -17.90 10.57
N PRO A 47 -23.32 -18.46 11.60
CA PRO A 47 -23.59 -19.90 11.67
C PRO A 47 -24.37 -20.49 10.49
N ASP A 48 -25.09 -19.66 9.74
CA ASP A 48 -25.81 -20.04 8.53
C ASP A 48 -24.94 -20.04 7.26
N GLY A 49 -23.64 -19.70 7.39
CA GLY A 49 -22.70 -19.63 6.28
C GLY A 49 -22.63 -18.30 5.55
N THR A 50 -23.44 -17.30 5.95
CA THR A 50 -23.45 -15.97 5.33
C THR A 50 -22.20 -15.19 5.71
N TYR A 51 -21.48 -14.64 4.73
CA TYR A 51 -20.29 -13.81 4.96
C TYR A 51 -20.70 -12.41 5.44
N TYR A 52 -20.01 -11.90 6.49
CA TYR A 52 -20.28 -10.57 7.04
C TYR A 52 -19.07 -9.63 7.07
N GLY A 53 -17.93 -10.10 6.58
CA GLY A 53 -16.67 -9.34 6.59
C GLY A 53 -16.11 -9.00 5.21
N LYS A 54 -16.90 -9.19 4.12
CA LYS A 54 -16.50 -8.76 2.77
C LYS A 54 -16.35 -7.24 2.69
N ALA A 55 -15.68 -6.73 1.66
CA ALA A 55 -15.62 -5.28 1.46
C ALA A 55 -17.04 -4.68 1.48
N PRO A 56 -17.23 -3.52 2.12
CA PRO A 56 -16.25 -2.61 2.73
C PRO A 56 -16.07 -2.80 4.25
N ALA A 57 -16.47 -3.93 4.83
CA ALA A 57 -16.66 -4.12 6.26
C ALA A 57 -15.47 -3.66 7.13
N ALA A 58 -14.25 -4.08 6.80
CA ALA A 58 -13.05 -3.74 7.60
C ALA A 58 -12.77 -2.21 7.62
N ILE A 59 -12.99 -1.53 6.50
CA ILE A 59 -12.79 -0.08 6.41
C ILE A 59 -13.88 0.67 7.20
N VAL A 60 -15.10 0.19 7.13
CA VAL A 60 -16.22 0.73 7.93
C VAL A 60 -15.93 0.59 9.42
N ASP A 61 -15.38 -0.55 9.87
CA ASP A 61 -15.01 -0.78 11.26
C ASP A 61 -13.90 0.19 11.72
N LEU A 62 -12.89 0.42 10.88
CA LEU A 62 -11.81 1.37 11.17
C LEU A 62 -12.30 2.81 11.22
N LYS A 63 -13.15 3.23 10.28
CA LYS A 63 -13.77 4.56 10.30
C LYS A 63 -14.66 4.74 11.53
N ALA A 64 -15.43 3.72 11.91
CA ALA A 64 -16.22 3.74 13.14
C ALA A 64 -15.32 3.89 14.40
N ALA A 65 -14.15 3.26 14.41
CA ALA A 65 -13.18 3.43 15.50
C ALA A 65 -12.64 4.87 15.58
N VAL A 66 -12.33 5.51 14.45
CA VAL A 66 -11.93 6.93 14.41
C VAL A 66 -13.06 7.81 14.97
N ARG A 67 -14.31 7.59 14.54
CA ARG A 67 -15.50 8.31 15.06
C ARG A 67 -15.69 8.07 16.56
N TYR A 68 -15.48 6.84 17.04
CA TYR A 68 -15.57 6.49 18.46
C TYR A 68 -14.55 7.25 19.31
N ILE A 69 -13.29 7.35 18.85
CA ILE A 69 -12.24 8.10 19.55
C ILE A 69 -12.65 9.57 19.68
N ARG A 70 -13.12 10.22 18.63
CA ARG A 70 -13.55 11.61 18.65
C ARG A 70 -14.79 11.85 19.49
N HIS A 71 -15.76 10.94 19.44
CA HIS A 71 -16.95 11.01 20.27
C HIS A 71 -16.62 10.97 21.78
N ASN A 72 -15.58 10.26 22.14
CA ASN A 72 -15.14 10.09 23.52
C ASN A 72 -13.90 10.94 23.87
N LYS A 73 -13.65 12.02 23.15
CA LYS A 73 -12.44 12.86 23.33
C LYS A 73 -12.21 13.38 24.75
N ASP A 74 -13.28 13.56 25.53
CA ASP A 74 -13.21 14.08 26.90
C ASP A 74 -12.67 13.03 27.89
N VAL A 75 -12.68 11.75 27.52
CA VAL A 75 -12.21 10.63 28.36
C VAL A 75 -11.06 9.84 27.71
N PHE A 76 -10.86 10.02 26.40
CA PHE A 76 -9.81 9.35 25.68
C PHE A 76 -8.46 10.07 25.91
N PRO A 77 -7.38 9.37 26.23
CA PRO A 77 -6.08 10.00 26.40
C PRO A 77 -5.52 10.44 25.05
N GLY A 78 -4.78 11.55 25.04
CA GLY A 78 -4.12 12.08 23.85
C GLY A 78 -4.99 13.05 23.02
N ASP A 79 -4.42 13.51 21.92
CA ASP A 79 -5.06 14.46 21.00
C ASP A 79 -5.85 13.70 19.93
N CYS A 80 -7.18 13.66 20.05
CA CYS A 80 -8.08 12.98 19.11
C CYS A 80 -8.14 13.63 17.72
N GLU A 81 -7.49 14.80 17.53
CA GLU A 81 -7.33 15.44 16.22
C GLU A 81 -6.08 14.95 15.48
N LYS A 82 -5.12 14.36 16.19
CA LYS A 82 -3.86 13.86 15.64
C LYS A 82 -3.82 12.34 15.55
N ILE A 83 -4.88 11.77 14.96
CA ILE A 83 -4.97 10.33 14.72
C ILE A 83 -4.06 9.96 13.54
N ILE A 84 -3.15 9.01 13.75
CA ILE A 84 -2.24 8.48 12.73
C ILE A 84 -2.60 7.01 12.50
N THR A 85 -2.98 6.67 11.28
CA THR A 85 -3.21 5.26 10.90
C THR A 85 -1.89 4.59 10.56
N THR A 86 -1.73 3.31 10.95
CA THR A 86 -0.50 2.57 10.66
C THR A 86 -0.80 1.14 10.20
N GLY A 87 0.02 0.61 9.29
CA GLY A 87 -0.11 -0.78 8.88
C GLY A 87 0.88 -1.21 7.80
N GLY A 88 1.06 -2.53 7.69
CA GLY A 88 1.85 -3.14 6.63
C GLY A 88 0.98 -4.05 5.76
N SER A 89 1.34 -4.24 4.47
CA SER A 89 0.64 -5.14 3.54
C SER A 89 -0.85 -4.82 3.44
N GLY A 90 -1.73 -5.77 3.73
CA GLY A 90 -3.18 -5.53 3.84
C GLY A 90 -3.55 -4.49 4.89
N GLY A 91 -2.80 -4.40 6.01
CA GLY A 91 -2.95 -3.32 7.00
C GLY A 91 -2.48 -1.97 6.44
N GLY A 92 -1.46 -1.97 5.57
CA GLY A 92 -1.03 -0.79 4.83
C GLY A 92 -2.10 -0.28 3.88
N TRP A 93 -2.81 -1.18 3.18
CA TRP A 93 -4.01 -0.83 2.42
C TRP A 93 -5.07 -0.17 3.31
N GLN A 94 -5.39 -0.77 4.45
CA GLN A 94 -6.38 -0.22 5.37
C GLN A 94 -5.96 1.16 5.90
N SER A 95 -4.69 1.32 6.29
CA SER A 95 -4.14 2.60 6.73
C SER A 95 -4.27 3.69 5.67
N THR A 96 -3.82 3.40 4.45
CA THR A 96 -3.88 4.34 3.33
C THR A 96 -5.31 4.67 2.92
N LEU A 97 -6.21 3.67 2.93
CA LEU A 97 -7.59 3.89 2.52
C LEU A 97 -8.37 4.75 3.53
N VAL A 98 -8.23 4.49 4.83
CA VAL A 98 -8.85 5.35 5.86
C VAL A 98 -8.35 6.79 5.72
N ALA A 99 -7.04 6.97 5.50
CA ALA A 99 -6.44 8.29 5.34
C ALA A 99 -6.81 9.01 4.03
N ALA A 100 -7.09 8.26 2.97
CA ALA A 100 -7.49 8.84 1.67
C ALA A 100 -8.99 9.10 1.57
N SER A 101 -9.82 8.44 2.39
CA SER A 101 -11.29 8.45 2.26
C SER A 101 -12.02 9.13 3.42
N GLY A 102 -11.36 10.05 4.15
CA GLY A 102 -11.97 10.77 5.27
C GLY A 102 -13.29 11.42 4.88
N ASN A 103 -14.31 11.29 5.72
CA ASN A 103 -15.65 11.87 5.55
C ASN A 103 -16.32 11.56 4.20
N CYS A 104 -15.90 10.50 3.51
CA CYS A 104 -16.46 10.12 2.22
C CYS A 104 -17.90 9.61 2.39
N ALA A 105 -18.86 10.28 1.74
CA ALA A 105 -20.28 9.99 1.83
C ALA A 105 -20.65 8.56 1.39
N TRP A 106 -19.83 7.93 0.55
CA TRP A 106 -20.05 6.55 0.11
C TRP A 106 -20.11 5.55 1.27
N PHE A 107 -19.33 5.78 2.35
CA PHE A 107 -19.31 4.90 3.52
C PHE A 107 -20.45 5.16 4.51
N GLU A 108 -21.14 6.28 4.42
CA GLU A 108 -22.12 6.73 5.42
C GLU A 108 -23.24 5.70 5.66
N PRO A 109 -23.88 5.10 4.65
CA PRO A 109 -24.93 4.10 4.87
C PRO A 109 -24.44 2.87 5.68
N TYR A 110 -23.19 2.46 5.47
CA TYR A 110 -22.59 1.33 6.20
C TYR A 110 -22.25 1.70 7.64
N LEU A 111 -21.78 2.93 7.86
CA LEU A 111 -21.47 3.44 9.20
C LEU A 111 -22.76 3.62 10.03
N GLU A 112 -23.82 4.12 9.43
CA GLU A 112 -25.13 4.20 10.06
C GLU A 112 -25.67 2.81 10.41
N ALA A 113 -25.56 1.84 9.51
CA ALA A 113 -26.03 0.47 9.72
C ALA A 113 -25.39 -0.23 10.92
N ILE A 114 -24.12 0.07 11.22
CA ILE A 114 -23.43 -0.48 12.40
C ILE A 114 -23.56 0.41 13.66
N GLY A 115 -24.29 1.54 13.58
CA GLY A 115 -24.47 2.45 14.69
C GLY A 115 -23.22 3.25 15.05
N ALA A 116 -22.35 3.56 14.09
CA ALA A 116 -21.18 4.39 14.30
C ALA A 116 -21.57 5.79 14.85
N ALA A 117 -20.71 6.38 15.67
CA ALA A 117 -20.92 7.71 16.20
C ALA A 117 -21.04 8.75 15.07
N LYS A 118 -21.89 9.77 15.27
CA LYS A 118 -22.06 10.88 14.32
C LYS A 118 -20.92 11.90 14.49
N GLU A 119 -19.74 11.50 14.06
CA GLU A 119 -18.50 12.25 14.10
C GLU A 119 -17.82 12.17 12.74
N ARG A 120 -16.81 13.00 12.50
CA ARG A 120 -15.95 12.91 11.31
C ARG A 120 -14.95 11.77 11.44
N ASP A 121 -14.49 11.21 10.31
CA ASP A 121 -13.56 10.08 10.26
C ASP A 121 -12.30 10.33 9.42
N ASP A 122 -12.01 11.59 9.05
CA ASP A 122 -10.71 11.98 8.52
C ASP A 122 -9.62 11.77 9.57
N VAL A 123 -8.39 11.57 9.12
CA VAL A 123 -7.25 11.36 10.01
C VAL A 123 -6.11 12.34 9.70
N PHE A 124 -5.20 12.51 10.66
CA PHE A 124 -4.12 13.48 10.57
C PHE A 124 -2.97 13.00 9.70
N ALA A 125 -2.62 11.72 9.80
CA ALA A 125 -1.51 11.15 9.03
C ALA A 125 -1.72 9.66 8.76
N SER A 126 -0.97 9.14 7.77
CA SER A 126 -0.87 7.71 7.48
C SER A 126 0.59 7.27 7.42
N TYR A 127 0.88 6.15 8.08
CA TYR A 127 2.12 5.39 7.91
C TYR A 127 1.81 4.03 7.33
N SER A 128 2.50 3.66 6.26
CA SER A 128 2.30 2.36 5.63
C SER A 128 3.60 1.74 5.12
N THR A 129 3.72 0.41 5.29
CA THR A 129 4.82 -0.38 4.74
C THR A 129 4.28 -1.40 3.76
N SER A 130 4.86 -1.45 2.54
CA SER A 130 4.41 -2.32 1.44
C SER A 130 2.87 -2.38 1.33
N PRO A 131 2.17 -1.24 1.21
CA PRO A 131 0.71 -1.23 1.19
C PRO A 131 0.18 -1.89 -0.09
N ILE A 132 -0.86 -2.72 0.06
CA ILE A 132 -1.60 -3.27 -1.08
C ILE A 132 -2.58 -2.19 -1.55
N ILE A 133 -2.25 -1.47 -2.59
CA ILE A 133 -3.03 -0.34 -3.10
C ILE A 133 -3.35 -0.52 -4.57
N ASP A 134 -4.41 0.16 -5.00
CA ASP A 134 -4.82 0.18 -6.41
C ASP A 134 -4.96 -1.23 -7.00
N GLN A 135 -5.70 -2.09 -6.28
CA GLN A 135 -5.78 -3.54 -6.58
C GLN A 135 -6.28 -3.80 -8.00
N GLU A 136 -7.18 -2.96 -8.51
CA GLU A 136 -7.72 -3.08 -9.88
C GLU A 136 -6.69 -2.87 -10.99
N ASN A 137 -5.58 -2.14 -10.71
CA ASN A 137 -4.49 -1.89 -11.64
C ASN A 137 -3.19 -2.62 -11.25
N ALA A 138 -3.20 -3.36 -10.11
CA ALA A 138 -2.00 -3.99 -9.56
C ALA A 138 -1.43 -5.07 -10.48
N ASP A 139 -2.28 -5.85 -11.15
CA ASP A 139 -1.84 -6.85 -12.12
C ASP A 139 -1.07 -6.22 -13.28
N GLY A 140 -1.59 -5.15 -13.85
CA GLY A 140 -0.90 -4.41 -14.91
C GLY A 140 0.42 -3.78 -14.46
N ALA A 141 0.48 -3.31 -13.21
CA ALA A 141 1.69 -2.75 -12.63
C ALA A 141 2.78 -3.81 -12.39
N ILE A 142 2.40 -5.03 -11.99
CA ILE A 142 3.31 -6.18 -11.87
C ILE A 142 3.88 -6.55 -13.24
N GLU A 143 3.03 -6.61 -14.26
CA GLU A 143 3.46 -6.95 -15.61
C GLU A 143 4.33 -5.86 -16.23
N PHE A 144 4.05 -4.59 -15.96
CA PHE A 144 4.92 -3.48 -16.33
C PHE A 144 6.33 -3.60 -15.72
N GLN A 145 6.42 -3.98 -14.46
CA GLN A 145 7.71 -4.14 -13.77
C GLN A 145 8.45 -5.42 -14.17
N GLY A 146 7.77 -6.55 -14.16
CA GLY A 146 8.38 -7.87 -14.21
C GLY A 146 7.95 -8.75 -15.39
N GLY A 147 7.20 -8.23 -16.36
CA GLY A 147 6.72 -8.97 -17.52
C GLY A 147 7.83 -9.49 -18.44
N GLY A 148 9.04 -8.90 -18.35
CA GLY A 148 10.23 -9.39 -19.03
C GLY A 148 10.73 -10.76 -18.55
N LEU A 149 10.30 -11.22 -17.36
CA LEU A 149 10.63 -12.53 -16.80
C LEU A 149 9.73 -13.66 -17.33
N ILE A 150 8.63 -13.33 -18.01
CA ILE A 150 7.67 -14.31 -18.56
C ILE A 150 8.22 -14.94 -19.82
N THR A 151 8.32 -16.26 -19.80
CA THR A 151 8.85 -17.04 -20.93
C THR A 151 7.79 -17.87 -21.69
N ASP A 152 6.66 -18.19 -21.03
CA ASP A 152 5.54 -18.86 -21.69
C ASP A 152 4.83 -17.90 -22.65
N PRO A 153 4.62 -18.26 -23.95
CA PRO A 153 4.06 -17.36 -24.94
C PRO A 153 2.62 -16.89 -24.63
N GLU A 154 1.79 -17.77 -24.06
CA GLU A 154 0.39 -17.39 -23.74
C GLU A 154 0.32 -16.50 -22.50
N GLU A 155 1.13 -16.78 -21.50
CA GLU A 155 1.26 -15.90 -20.33
C GLU A 155 1.88 -14.56 -20.73
N LYS A 156 2.88 -14.55 -21.61
CA LYS A 156 3.47 -13.29 -22.15
C LYS A 156 2.43 -12.43 -22.87
N LYS A 157 1.57 -13.03 -23.65
CA LYS A 157 0.47 -12.32 -24.31
C LYS A 157 -0.50 -11.69 -23.30
N ARG A 158 -0.83 -12.41 -22.22
CA ARG A 158 -1.65 -11.86 -21.11
C ARG A 158 -0.93 -10.71 -20.40
N SER A 159 0.34 -10.90 -20.09
CA SER A 159 1.21 -9.90 -19.49
C SER A 159 1.26 -8.60 -20.32
N ASP A 160 1.49 -8.72 -21.63
CA ASP A 160 1.54 -7.58 -22.54
C ASP A 160 0.19 -6.84 -22.61
N HIS A 161 -0.91 -7.59 -22.57
CA HIS A 161 -2.26 -6.99 -22.55
C HIS A 161 -2.51 -6.22 -21.25
N MET A 162 -2.19 -6.79 -20.09
CA MET A 162 -2.35 -6.12 -18.80
C MET A 162 -1.43 -4.90 -18.67
N THR A 163 -0.21 -4.97 -19.21
CA THR A 163 0.67 -3.80 -19.31
C THR A 163 0.03 -2.68 -20.15
N ALA A 164 -0.62 -3.04 -21.27
CA ALA A 164 -1.33 -2.05 -22.09
C ALA A 164 -2.50 -1.41 -21.34
N LEU A 165 -3.31 -2.20 -20.62
CA LEU A 165 -4.40 -1.68 -19.75
C LEU A 165 -3.85 -0.74 -18.67
N PHE A 166 -2.71 -1.06 -18.08
CA PHE A 166 -2.03 -0.19 -17.12
C PHE A 166 -1.62 1.15 -17.78
N GLY A 167 -1.18 1.13 -19.04
CA GLY A 167 -0.90 2.34 -19.80
C GLY A 167 -2.15 3.21 -20.04
N GLU A 168 -3.29 2.59 -20.32
CA GLU A 168 -4.57 3.31 -20.42
C GLU A 168 -4.97 3.95 -19.09
N TYR A 169 -4.80 3.24 -17.99
CA TYR A 169 -5.00 3.78 -16.65
C TYR A 169 -4.10 4.99 -16.35
N LEU A 170 -2.80 4.89 -16.61
CA LEU A 170 -1.87 6.01 -16.42
C LEU A 170 -2.31 7.25 -17.17
N LYS A 171 -2.69 7.07 -18.44
CA LYS A 171 -3.19 8.15 -19.30
C LYS A 171 -4.48 8.77 -18.77
N ALA A 172 -5.42 7.95 -18.28
CA ALA A 172 -6.69 8.42 -17.74
C ALA A 172 -6.51 9.16 -16.40
N ALA A 173 -5.63 8.65 -15.54
CA ALA A 173 -5.34 9.23 -14.23
C ALA A 173 -4.52 10.53 -14.30
N GLY A 174 -3.65 10.67 -15.31
CA GLY A 174 -2.94 11.90 -15.58
C GLY A 174 -1.93 12.32 -14.52
N PHE A 175 -1.28 11.37 -13.86
CA PHE A 175 -0.27 11.63 -12.83
C PHE A 175 0.83 12.56 -13.34
N GLN A 176 1.15 13.61 -12.55
CA GLN A 176 2.22 14.54 -12.88
C GLN A 176 3.46 14.21 -12.05
N GLY A 177 4.50 13.72 -12.72
CA GLY A 177 5.78 13.43 -12.09
C GLY A 177 6.48 14.73 -11.63
N ARG A 178 7.16 14.65 -10.48
CA ARG A 178 7.94 15.76 -9.96
C ARG A 178 9.17 16.04 -10.82
N ASN A 179 9.89 17.12 -10.52
CA ASN A 179 11.17 17.49 -11.17
C ASN A 179 11.09 17.64 -12.71
N GLY A 180 9.92 18.03 -13.24
CA GLY A 180 9.75 18.35 -14.65
C GLY A 180 9.47 17.15 -15.55
N TYR A 181 9.20 15.98 -15.00
CA TYR A 181 8.81 14.79 -15.80
C TYR A 181 7.50 14.98 -16.59
N GLY A 182 6.61 15.87 -16.12
CA GLY A 182 5.29 16.02 -16.72
C GLY A 182 4.39 14.82 -16.49
N THR A 183 3.45 14.57 -17.40
CA THR A 183 2.51 13.45 -17.28
C THR A 183 3.24 12.11 -17.40
N LEU A 184 2.98 11.22 -16.43
CA LEU A 184 3.54 9.87 -16.41
C LEU A 184 2.79 8.96 -17.39
N THR A 185 3.56 8.22 -18.18
CA THR A 185 3.09 7.24 -19.17
C THR A 185 3.93 5.97 -19.08
N LEU A 186 3.58 4.91 -19.81
CA LEU A 186 4.42 3.70 -19.85
C LEU A 186 5.86 3.99 -20.30
N GLU A 187 6.04 4.96 -21.20
CA GLU A 187 7.34 5.28 -21.77
C GLU A 187 8.29 5.96 -20.78
N ASN A 188 7.77 6.74 -19.83
CA ASN A 188 8.61 7.51 -18.91
C ASN A 188 8.53 7.08 -17.43
N LEU A 189 7.52 6.29 -17.06
CA LEU A 189 7.30 5.87 -15.66
C LEU A 189 8.49 5.07 -15.11
N GLY A 190 9.07 4.16 -15.90
CA GLY A 190 10.23 3.37 -15.47
C GLY A 190 11.43 4.26 -15.15
N GLU A 191 11.73 5.22 -16.03
CA GLU A 191 12.81 6.20 -15.81
C GLU A 191 12.53 7.08 -14.57
N TYR A 192 11.28 7.52 -14.40
CA TYR A 192 10.84 8.28 -13.23
C TYR A 192 11.07 7.50 -11.93
N ILE A 193 10.61 6.25 -11.86
CA ILE A 193 10.81 5.38 -10.69
C ILE A 193 12.31 5.18 -10.41
N ALA A 194 13.10 4.90 -11.44
CA ALA A 194 14.53 4.70 -11.28
C ALA A 194 15.22 5.93 -10.72
N LYS A 195 14.99 7.11 -11.31
CA LYS A 195 15.69 8.35 -10.94
C LYS A 195 15.21 8.95 -9.63
N GLU A 196 13.90 8.93 -9.38
CA GLU A 196 13.33 9.62 -8.24
C GLU A 196 13.29 8.76 -6.96
N TYR A 197 13.36 7.44 -7.08
CA TYR A 197 13.20 6.53 -5.95
C TYR A 197 14.31 5.48 -5.84
N LEU A 198 14.55 4.66 -6.88
CA LEU A 198 15.48 3.53 -6.76
C LEU A 198 16.95 3.98 -6.64
N ILE A 199 17.41 4.86 -7.52
CA ILE A 199 18.80 5.36 -7.51
C ILE A 199 19.16 6.07 -6.21
N PRO A 200 18.33 7.01 -5.68
CA PRO A 200 18.61 7.64 -4.40
C PRO A 200 18.72 6.65 -3.24
N ASP A 201 17.87 5.64 -3.19
CA ASP A 201 17.87 4.69 -2.10
C ASP A 201 18.98 3.63 -2.22
N ALA A 202 19.25 3.16 -3.44
CA ALA A 202 20.43 2.31 -3.73
C ALA A 202 21.74 3.04 -3.37
N THR A 203 21.83 4.33 -3.68
CA THR A 203 22.98 5.17 -3.29
C THR A 203 23.13 5.25 -1.78
N ARG A 204 22.02 5.48 -1.07
CA ARG A 204 22.01 5.53 0.41
C ARG A 204 22.45 4.19 1.00
N TYR A 205 21.98 3.09 0.45
CA TYR A 205 22.36 1.74 0.88
C TYR A 205 23.85 1.50 0.67
N LEU A 206 24.36 1.76 -0.54
CA LEU A 206 25.77 1.54 -0.86
C LEU A 206 26.71 2.40 0.00
N LYS A 207 26.34 3.64 0.33
CA LYS A 207 27.11 4.51 1.23
C LYS A 207 27.19 4.01 2.68
N LYS A 208 26.33 3.11 3.10
CA LYS A 208 26.38 2.47 4.44
C LYS A 208 27.36 1.31 4.51
N LEU A 209 27.74 0.73 3.36
CA LEU A 209 28.63 -0.41 3.26
C LEU A 209 30.11 0.05 3.23
N ASP A 210 31.00 -0.75 3.80
CA ASP A 210 32.43 -0.56 3.59
C ASP A 210 32.89 -0.98 2.17
N ASP A 211 34.13 -0.66 1.80
CA ASP A 211 34.68 -0.95 0.46
C ASP A 211 34.64 -2.44 0.09
N THR A 212 34.78 -3.35 1.08
CA THR A 212 34.78 -4.80 0.86
C THR A 212 33.34 -5.28 0.63
N GLU A 213 32.43 -4.81 1.46
CA GLU A 213 31.00 -5.10 1.35
C GLU A 213 30.43 -4.56 0.04
N GLN A 214 30.79 -3.31 -0.35
CA GLN A 214 30.35 -2.72 -1.63
C GLN A 214 30.80 -3.58 -2.82
N LYS A 215 32.07 -3.96 -2.84
CA LYS A 215 32.61 -4.83 -3.92
C LYS A 215 31.92 -6.18 -3.98
N ALA A 216 31.70 -6.82 -2.83
CA ALA A 216 30.99 -8.08 -2.75
C ALA A 216 29.53 -7.94 -3.24
N TYR A 217 28.83 -6.91 -2.81
CA TYR A 217 27.44 -6.62 -3.19
C TYR A 217 27.30 -6.38 -4.71
N LEU A 218 28.14 -5.51 -5.26
CA LEU A 218 28.11 -5.17 -6.69
C LEU A 218 28.59 -6.32 -7.60
N SER A 219 29.45 -7.20 -7.09
CA SER A 219 29.92 -8.37 -7.88
C SER A 219 28.80 -9.31 -8.28
N THR A 220 27.73 -9.40 -7.48
CA THR A 220 26.54 -10.20 -7.76
C THR A 220 25.44 -9.44 -8.48
N ARG A 221 25.63 -8.14 -8.68
CA ARG A 221 24.65 -7.21 -9.29
C ARG A 221 25.32 -6.31 -10.34
N PRO A 222 25.88 -6.89 -11.44
CA PRO A 222 26.67 -6.15 -12.44
C PRO A 222 25.87 -5.07 -13.18
N TRP A 223 24.54 -5.10 -13.07
CA TRP A 223 23.61 -4.11 -13.62
C TRP A 223 23.57 -2.80 -12.82
N ILE A 224 24.07 -2.79 -11.57
CA ILE A 224 24.24 -1.59 -10.77
C ILE A 224 25.64 -1.04 -11.00
N LYS A 225 25.74 0.21 -11.42
CA LYS A 225 27.00 0.96 -11.46
C LYS A 225 27.07 1.87 -10.24
N TYR A 226 28.26 2.03 -9.68
CA TYR A 226 28.51 2.95 -8.55
C TYR A 226 29.88 3.60 -8.73
N ASP A 227 29.90 4.93 -8.71
CA ASP A 227 31.12 5.73 -8.93
C ASP A 227 31.81 6.19 -7.61
N GLY A 228 31.29 5.76 -6.47
CA GLY A 228 31.71 6.20 -5.13
C GLY A 228 30.80 7.27 -4.55
N GLU A 229 29.98 7.94 -5.37
CA GLU A 229 29.07 9.01 -4.96
C GLU A 229 27.61 8.66 -5.24
N GLN A 230 27.32 8.10 -6.41
CA GLN A 230 25.96 7.81 -6.86
C GLN A 230 25.85 6.45 -7.54
N ALA A 231 24.78 5.74 -7.25
CA ALA A 231 24.38 4.56 -7.99
C ALA A 231 23.77 4.96 -9.35
N ALA A 232 23.90 4.07 -10.33
CA ALA A 232 23.19 4.19 -11.60
C ALA A 232 22.65 2.81 -12.00
N LEU A 233 21.40 2.76 -12.38
CA LEU A 233 20.68 1.57 -12.81
C LEU A 233 19.49 1.97 -13.69
N THR A 234 18.94 1.00 -14.44
CA THR A 234 17.70 1.18 -15.19
C THR A 234 16.54 0.48 -14.51
N PHE A 235 15.31 0.93 -14.76
CA PHE A 235 14.11 0.25 -14.26
C PHE A 235 13.95 -1.15 -14.89
N GLU A 236 14.37 -1.30 -16.15
CA GLU A 236 14.34 -2.59 -16.86
C GLU A 236 15.27 -3.62 -16.17
N ASP A 237 16.52 -3.27 -15.92
CA ASP A 237 17.46 -4.15 -15.18
C ASP A 237 16.94 -4.49 -13.78
N PHE A 238 16.36 -3.51 -13.10
CA PHE A 238 15.72 -3.71 -11.79
C PHE A 238 14.54 -4.69 -11.90
N GLY A 239 13.66 -4.53 -12.89
CA GLY A 239 12.52 -5.42 -13.11
C GLY A 239 12.92 -6.87 -13.41
N LEU A 240 14.05 -7.07 -14.12
CA LEU A 240 14.61 -8.41 -14.36
C LEU A 240 15.26 -9.03 -13.12
N TYR A 241 15.71 -8.21 -12.19
CA TYR A 241 16.30 -8.64 -10.94
C TYR A 241 15.26 -8.86 -9.84
N ALA A 242 14.22 -8.01 -9.79
CA ALA A 242 13.17 -8.10 -8.80
C ALA A 242 12.39 -9.41 -8.95
N THR A 243 12.17 -10.08 -7.85
CA THR A 243 11.31 -11.26 -7.83
C THR A 243 9.85 -10.85 -8.06
N ARG A 244 9.06 -11.75 -8.64
CA ARG A 244 7.62 -11.53 -8.85
C ARG A 244 6.84 -12.80 -8.55
N ASP A 245 5.55 -12.66 -8.32
CA ASP A 245 4.62 -13.80 -8.34
C ASP A 245 4.58 -14.41 -9.76
N ALA A 246 4.63 -15.73 -9.84
CA ALA A 246 4.65 -16.44 -11.13
C ALA A 246 3.30 -16.44 -11.86
N ARG A 247 2.20 -16.10 -11.16
CA ARG A 247 0.85 -16.10 -11.74
C ARG A 247 0.61 -14.90 -12.65
N VAL A 248 -0.17 -15.11 -13.69
CA VAL A 248 -0.57 -14.09 -14.66
C VAL A 248 -2.07 -14.26 -14.97
N PRO A 249 -2.97 -13.47 -14.35
CA PRO A 249 -2.79 -12.39 -13.37
C PRO A 249 -2.35 -12.88 -11.97
N ALA A 250 -1.69 -12.01 -11.20
CA ALA A 250 -1.19 -12.32 -9.86
C ALA A 250 -2.22 -12.00 -8.75
N PHE A 251 -2.96 -10.89 -8.88
CA PHE A 251 -3.96 -10.42 -7.90
C PHE A 251 -5.36 -10.94 -8.19
N ASP A 252 -5.87 -10.73 -9.40
CA ASP A 252 -7.18 -11.25 -9.82
C ASP A 252 -7.01 -12.59 -10.52
N ASP A 253 -6.39 -13.56 -9.82
CA ASP A 253 -6.07 -14.87 -10.34
C ASP A 253 -7.32 -15.63 -10.79
N LEU A 254 -7.21 -16.38 -11.90
CA LEU A 254 -8.34 -17.11 -12.47
C LEU A 254 -8.93 -18.16 -11.54
N GLY A 255 -8.16 -18.62 -10.56
CA GLY A 255 -8.64 -19.55 -9.52
C GLY A 255 -9.33 -18.86 -8.37
N MET A 256 -9.38 -17.52 -8.34
CA MET A 256 -9.94 -16.68 -7.27
C MET A 256 -9.44 -17.09 -5.87
N SER A 257 -8.19 -17.54 -5.80
CA SER A 257 -7.57 -18.05 -4.57
C SER A 257 -6.85 -16.97 -3.75
N GLN A 258 -6.66 -15.80 -4.37
CA GLN A 258 -5.94 -14.69 -3.75
C GLN A 258 -6.83 -13.88 -2.78
N PRO A 259 -6.21 -13.13 -1.87
CA PRO A 259 -6.93 -12.30 -0.91
C PRO A 259 -7.91 -11.31 -1.52
N SER A 260 -7.59 -10.74 -2.69
CA SER A 260 -8.41 -9.70 -3.32
C SER A 260 -9.73 -10.21 -3.89
N PRO A 261 -9.80 -11.28 -4.70
CA PRO A 261 -11.07 -11.89 -5.09
C PRO A 261 -11.95 -12.27 -3.90
N ILE A 262 -11.34 -12.79 -2.82
CA ILE A 262 -12.07 -13.13 -1.59
C ILE A 262 -12.60 -11.87 -0.88
N LEU A 263 -11.86 -10.77 -0.89
CA LEU A 263 -12.32 -9.49 -0.34
C LEU A 263 -13.56 -8.97 -1.07
N PHE A 264 -13.58 -9.09 -2.39
CA PHE A 264 -14.67 -8.63 -3.26
C PHE A 264 -15.79 -9.64 -3.45
N GLY A 265 -15.82 -10.76 -2.69
CA GLY A 265 -16.98 -11.61 -2.54
C GLY A 265 -18.22 -10.85 -2.05
N ASN A 266 -19.29 -11.56 -1.77
CA ASN A 266 -20.50 -11.00 -1.17
C ASN A 266 -21.03 -11.92 -0.05
N GLU A 267 -22.22 -11.66 0.47
CA GLU A 267 -22.81 -12.44 1.56
C GLU A 267 -22.92 -13.95 1.26
N THR A 268 -23.12 -14.34 -0.01
CA THR A 268 -23.33 -15.73 -0.44
C THR A 268 -22.20 -16.29 -1.28
N THR A 269 -21.30 -15.45 -1.81
CA THR A 269 -20.23 -15.85 -2.72
C THR A 269 -18.88 -15.51 -2.10
N ASN A 270 -18.03 -16.52 -1.91
CA ASN A 270 -16.75 -16.29 -1.23
C ASN A 270 -15.79 -15.41 -2.00
N ALA A 271 -15.70 -15.55 -3.31
CA ALA A 271 -14.77 -14.78 -4.14
C ALA A 271 -15.43 -14.40 -5.46
N ARG A 272 -15.02 -13.25 -6.01
CA ARG A 272 -15.43 -12.75 -7.33
C ARG A 272 -14.24 -12.13 -8.03
N HIS A 273 -14.20 -12.21 -9.35
CA HIS A 273 -13.29 -11.37 -10.13
C HIS A 273 -13.61 -9.88 -9.89
N PHE A 274 -12.57 -9.07 -9.92
CA PHE A 274 -12.68 -7.63 -9.67
C PHE A 274 -12.00 -6.79 -10.76
N THR A 275 -11.64 -7.44 -11.88
CA THR A 275 -11.23 -6.78 -13.12
C THR A 275 -12.06 -7.30 -14.29
N ASP A 276 -12.43 -6.43 -15.23
CA ASP A 276 -13.11 -6.84 -16.46
C ASP A 276 -12.31 -7.91 -17.19
N TYR A 277 -10.98 -7.79 -17.17
CA TYR A 277 -10.10 -8.70 -17.90
C TYR A 277 -10.14 -10.13 -17.33
N SER A 278 -10.06 -10.31 -16.02
CA SER A 278 -10.17 -11.64 -15.42
C SER A 278 -11.56 -12.24 -15.58
N GLU A 279 -12.63 -11.44 -15.50
CA GLU A 279 -13.99 -11.87 -15.81
C GLU A 279 -14.13 -12.36 -17.27
N GLN A 280 -13.54 -11.64 -18.23
CA GLN A 280 -13.50 -12.04 -19.64
C GLN A 280 -12.73 -13.34 -19.83
N LEU A 281 -11.60 -13.51 -19.17
CA LEU A 281 -10.82 -14.76 -19.26
C LEU A 281 -11.58 -15.95 -18.64
N ALA A 282 -12.23 -15.74 -17.50
CA ALA A 282 -12.96 -16.79 -16.79
C ALA A 282 -14.22 -17.26 -17.53
N THR A 283 -14.94 -16.30 -18.14
CA THR A 283 -16.18 -16.60 -18.90
C THR A 283 -15.92 -17.01 -20.35
N GLY A 284 -14.77 -16.68 -20.91
CA GLY A 284 -14.46 -16.81 -22.35
C GLY A 284 -15.23 -15.81 -23.22
N ASP A 285 -15.88 -14.82 -22.62
CA ASP A 285 -16.62 -13.74 -23.31
C ASP A 285 -15.82 -12.44 -23.24
N ALA A 286 -15.23 -12.03 -24.36
CA ALA A 286 -14.45 -10.80 -24.47
C ALA A 286 -15.29 -9.52 -24.23
N SER A 287 -16.61 -9.61 -24.21
CA SER A 287 -17.52 -8.50 -23.90
C SER A 287 -17.98 -8.46 -22.44
N ALA A 288 -17.62 -9.46 -21.65
CA ALA A 288 -17.99 -9.52 -20.24
C ALA A 288 -17.50 -8.28 -19.48
N LYS A 289 -18.35 -7.79 -18.59
CA LYS A 289 -18.10 -6.63 -17.73
C LYS A 289 -18.52 -6.95 -16.31
N LEU A 290 -17.82 -6.37 -15.37
CA LEU A 290 -18.23 -6.41 -13.98
C LEU A 290 -19.56 -5.70 -13.76
N ASP A 291 -20.32 -6.17 -12.75
CA ASP A 291 -21.50 -5.46 -12.30
C ASP A 291 -21.14 -4.04 -11.84
N PRO A 292 -21.89 -2.98 -12.27
CA PRO A 292 -21.59 -1.60 -11.88
C PRO A 292 -21.52 -1.38 -10.36
N ALA A 293 -22.34 -2.06 -9.56
CA ALA A 293 -22.27 -1.95 -8.10
C ALA A 293 -20.98 -2.58 -7.53
N LEU A 294 -20.43 -3.61 -8.20
CA LEU A 294 -19.12 -4.15 -7.86
C LEU A 294 -17.99 -3.18 -8.24
N VAL A 295 -18.08 -2.51 -9.38
CA VAL A 295 -17.13 -1.48 -9.80
C VAL A 295 -17.10 -0.33 -8.78
N ASP A 296 -18.26 0.16 -8.35
CA ASP A 296 -18.36 1.20 -7.30
C ASP A 296 -17.73 0.74 -5.98
N LEU A 297 -17.94 -0.53 -5.60
CA LEU A 297 -17.32 -1.11 -4.43
C LEU A 297 -15.79 -1.16 -4.57
N ILE A 298 -15.26 -1.60 -5.71
CA ILE A 298 -13.81 -1.68 -5.97
C ILE A 298 -13.18 -0.28 -5.88
N HIS A 299 -13.77 0.70 -6.54
CA HIS A 299 -13.34 2.09 -6.47
C HIS A 299 -13.33 2.63 -5.03
N SER A 300 -14.37 2.30 -4.24
CA SER A 300 -14.41 2.71 -2.83
C SER A 300 -13.29 2.11 -1.98
N GLN A 301 -12.68 1.01 -2.43
CA GLN A 301 -11.57 0.35 -1.76
C GLN A 301 -10.19 0.79 -2.28
N ASN A 302 -10.12 1.74 -3.21
CA ASN A 302 -8.89 2.23 -3.82
C ASN A 302 -8.49 3.61 -3.27
N PRO A 303 -7.43 3.72 -2.43
CA PRO A 303 -6.99 5.01 -1.90
C PRO A 303 -6.58 6.01 -3.00
N THR A 304 -5.93 5.54 -4.08
CA THR A 304 -5.53 6.39 -5.20
C THR A 304 -6.75 6.99 -5.90
N TRP A 305 -7.81 6.19 -6.08
CA TRP A 305 -9.06 6.68 -6.68
C TRP A 305 -9.67 7.82 -5.85
N HIS A 306 -9.74 7.68 -4.50
CA HIS A 306 -10.25 8.74 -3.63
C HIS A 306 -9.50 10.06 -3.79
N ILE A 307 -8.16 9.99 -3.89
CA ILE A 307 -7.31 11.17 -4.07
C ILE A 307 -7.58 11.84 -5.43
N LEU A 308 -7.67 11.06 -6.49
CA LEU A 308 -7.91 11.56 -7.85
C LEU A 308 -9.31 12.18 -8.00
N GLN A 309 -10.35 11.59 -7.38
CA GLN A 309 -11.72 12.08 -7.45
C GLN A 309 -11.99 13.32 -6.59
N LYS A 310 -11.16 13.62 -5.59
CA LYS A 310 -11.27 14.82 -4.73
C LYS A 310 -12.63 14.98 -4.03
N HIS A 311 -13.27 13.87 -3.64
CA HIS A 311 -14.58 13.88 -2.98
C HIS A 311 -14.51 13.45 -1.50
N SER A 312 -13.31 13.36 -0.94
CA SER A 312 -13.04 12.98 0.45
C SER A 312 -11.98 13.88 1.06
N ASP A 313 -11.89 13.87 2.38
CA ASP A 313 -10.87 14.59 3.14
C ASP A 313 -9.62 13.72 3.25
N VAL A 314 -8.67 13.96 2.35
CA VAL A 314 -7.39 13.25 2.30
C VAL A 314 -6.46 13.77 3.39
N ALA A 315 -5.89 12.89 4.20
CA ALA A 315 -4.94 13.23 5.25
C ALA A 315 -3.80 14.15 4.76
N PRO A 316 -3.33 15.12 5.58
CA PRO A 316 -2.29 16.04 5.15
C PRO A 316 -0.88 15.41 5.09
N HIS A 317 -0.57 14.39 5.92
CA HIS A 317 0.79 13.87 6.09
C HIS A 317 0.87 12.36 5.80
N TRP A 318 1.90 11.95 5.03
CA TRP A 318 2.04 10.58 4.56
C TRP A 318 3.47 10.07 4.67
N TRP A 319 3.62 8.90 5.30
CA TRP A 319 4.87 8.17 5.36
C TRP A 319 4.69 6.79 4.71
N ILE A 320 5.32 6.60 3.55
CA ILE A 320 5.16 5.39 2.74
C ILE A 320 6.53 4.72 2.58
N ARG A 321 6.59 3.45 2.93
CA ARG A 321 7.77 2.60 2.70
C ARG A 321 7.37 1.39 1.89
N HIS A 322 8.20 1.02 0.93
CA HIS A 322 8.00 -0.16 0.12
C HIS A 322 9.36 -0.84 -0.09
N GLY A 323 9.48 -2.13 0.27
CA GLY A 323 10.72 -2.86 0.02
C GLY A 323 11.00 -2.99 -1.48
N ALA A 324 12.18 -2.54 -1.94
CA ALA A 324 12.52 -2.62 -3.37
C ALA A 324 12.60 -4.07 -3.88
N CYS A 325 12.91 -5.02 -2.99
CA CYS A 325 12.95 -6.46 -3.27
C CYS A 325 11.68 -7.20 -2.83
N ASP A 326 10.53 -6.51 -2.75
CA ASP A 326 9.26 -7.13 -2.38
C ASP A 326 8.83 -8.16 -3.44
N PRO A 327 8.72 -9.46 -3.09
CA PRO A 327 8.34 -10.48 -4.06
C PRO A 327 6.83 -10.54 -4.32
N SER A 328 6.04 -9.85 -3.51
CA SER A 328 4.58 -9.94 -3.53
C SER A 328 3.93 -8.74 -4.21
N LEU A 329 4.58 -7.58 -4.17
CA LEU A 329 4.04 -6.31 -4.66
C LEU A 329 5.03 -5.62 -5.58
N ALA A 330 4.56 -5.12 -6.71
CA ALA A 330 5.35 -4.24 -7.57
C ALA A 330 5.45 -2.83 -6.97
N VAL A 331 6.53 -2.12 -7.28
CA VAL A 331 6.78 -0.77 -6.76
C VAL A 331 5.94 0.35 -7.42
N PRO A 332 5.46 0.24 -8.69
CA PRO A 332 4.73 1.33 -9.33
C PRO A 332 3.50 1.82 -8.56
N PRO A 333 2.62 0.98 -7.97
CA PRO A 333 1.47 1.47 -7.23
C PRO A 333 1.82 2.38 -6.05
N ALA A 334 2.88 2.06 -5.29
CA ALA A 334 3.35 2.89 -4.18
C ALA A 334 3.85 4.26 -4.66
N VAL A 335 4.58 4.29 -5.79
CA VAL A 335 5.06 5.53 -6.42
C VAL A 335 3.90 6.36 -6.96
N LEU A 336 2.91 5.74 -7.59
CA LEU A 336 1.73 6.43 -8.13
C LEU A 336 0.85 7.00 -7.02
N LEU A 337 0.69 6.27 -5.90
CA LEU A 337 0.03 6.83 -4.71
C LEU A 337 0.76 8.08 -4.21
N ALA A 338 2.08 8.00 -4.04
CA ALA A 338 2.88 9.14 -3.61
C ALA A 338 2.75 10.32 -4.59
N THR A 339 2.80 10.04 -5.90
CA THR A 339 2.63 11.06 -6.94
C THR A 339 1.24 11.71 -6.90
N ALA A 340 0.16 10.92 -6.72
CA ALA A 340 -1.20 11.44 -6.58
C ALA A 340 -1.34 12.37 -5.37
N LEU A 341 -0.74 12.00 -4.24
CA LEU A 341 -0.72 12.79 -3.01
C LEU A 341 0.06 14.09 -3.19
N GLU A 342 1.25 14.04 -3.81
CA GLU A 342 2.05 15.23 -4.15
C GLU A 342 1.27 16.16 -5.08
N ASN A 343 0.59 15.62 -6.09
CA ASN A 343 -0.27 16.40 -6.99
C ASN A 343 -1.49 17.02 -6.26
N ALA A 344 -1.92 16.41 -5.17
CA ALA A 344 -2.96 16.94 -4.30
C ALA A 344 -2.42 17.92 -3.23
N GLY A 345 -1.12 18.25 -3.26
CA GLY A 345 -0.47 19.19 -2.34
C GLY A 345 -0.29 18.65 -0.93
N LYS A 346 -0.18 17.34 -0.76
CA LYS A 346 0.04 16.69 0.54
C LYS A 346 1.54 16.61 0.86
N ASP A 347 1.85 16.54 2.17
CA ASP A 347 3.20 16.26 2.66
C ASP A 347 3.47 14.76 2.57
N VAL A 348 4.41 14.36 1.73
CA VAL A 348 4.65 12.96 1.36
C VAL A 348 6.12 12.59 1.55
N ASN A 349 6.36 11.60 2.40
CA ASN A 349 7.66 10.96 2.55
C ASN A 349 7.57 9.51 2.06
N CYS A 350 7.92 9.29 0.80
CA CYS A 350 7.87 7.97 0.17
C CYS A 350 9.27 7.48 -0.21
N ARG A 351 9.58 6.23 0.14
CA ARG A 351 10.82 5.54 -0.26
C ARG A 351 10.54 4.13 -0.75
N LEU A 352 11.32 3.73 -1.77
CA LEU A 352 11.50 2.33 -2.16
C LEU A 352 12.77 1.81 -1.47
N VAL A 353 12.59 1.19 -0.29
CA VAL A 353 13.70 0.86 0.61
C VAL A 353 14.57 -0.23 -0.02
N TRP A 354 15.81 0.15 -0.37
CA TRP A 354 16.71 -0.71 -1.12
C TRP A 354 17.12 -1.94 -0.32
N ASP A 355 17.19 -3.10 -1.00
CA ASP A 355 17.56 -4.39 -0.44
C ASP A 355 16.67 -4.87 0.71
N ARG A 356 15.41 -4.38 0.76
CA ARG A 356 14.39 -4.80 1.71
C ARG A 356 13.27 -5.55 1.00
N VAL A 357 12.70 -6.52 1.70
CA VAL A 357 11.57 -7.33 1.24
C VAL A 357 10.25 -6.78 1.78
N HIS A 358 9.19 -7.57 1.68
CA HIS A 358 7.83 -7.20 2.06
C HIS A 358 7.72 -6.72 3.51
N CYS A 359 7.18 -5.51 3.70
CA CYS A 359 6.97 -4.85 4.99
C CYS A 359 8.24 -4.53 5.80
N GLU A 360 9.42 -4.56 5.18
CA GLU A 360 10.64 -4.14 5.84
C GLU A 360 10.96 -2.67 5.55
N ASP A 361 11.42 -1.96 6.55
CA ASP A 361 12.00 -0.62 6.44
C ASP A 361 13.32 -0.54 7.22
N ASP A 362 14.00 0.61 7.14
CA ASP A 362 15.31 0.82 7.77
C ASP A 362 15.42 2.18 8.48
N ASP A 363 14.29 2.83 8.75
CA ASP A 363 14.27 4.21 9.26
C ASP A 363 13.16 4.50 10.30
N GLN A 364 12.87 3.54 11.16
CA GLN A 364 11.86 3.69 12.23
C GLN A 364 12.16 4.87 13.17
N GLU A 365 13.42 5.15 13.50
CA GLU A 365 13.80 6.30 14.32
C GLU A 365 13.51 7.62 13.61
N VAL A 366 13.75 7.68 12.29
CA VAL A 366 13.42 8.85 11.46
C VAL A 366 11.91 9.04 11.38
N PHE A 367 11.16 7.94 11.28
CA PHE A 367 9.69 7.98 11.33
C PHE A 367 9.18 8.58 12.67
N LEU A 368 9.71 8.16 13.80
CA LEU A 368 9.31 8.70 15.11
C LEU A 368 9.64 10.20 15.22
N SER A 369 10.80 10.61 14.71
CA SER A 369 11.19 12.03 14.64
C SER A 369 10.23 12.83 13.75
N TRP A 370 9.83 12.29 12.60
CA TRP A 370 8.84 12.90 11.72
C TRP A 370 7.46 13.01 12.41
N VAL A 371 7.01 11.98 13.12
CA VAL A 371 5.76 12.04 13.88
C VAL A 371 5.82 13.16 14.93
N ALA A 372 6.93 13.27 15.66
CA ALA A 372 7.12 14.33 16.63
C ALA A 372 7.05 15.73 15.98
N GLU A 373 7.70 15.91 14.83
CA GLU A 373 7.69 17.16 14.07
C GLU A 373 6.26 17.54 13.65
N ILE A 374 5.53 16.66 12.92
CA ILE A 374 4.20 16.98 12.40
C ILE A 374 3.15 17.15 13.51
N THR A 375 3.34 16.52 14.66
CA THR A 375 2.41 16.62 15.79
C THR A 375 2.79 17.72 16.77
N GLY A 376 4.01 18.24 16.70
CA GLY A 376 4.56 19.17 17.70
C GLY A 376 4.81 18.50 19.06
N HIS A 377 4.94 17.16 19.09
CA HIS A 377 5.29 16.40 20.27
C HIS A 377 6.80 16.48 20.52
N THR A 378 7.21 16.61 21.79
CA THR A 378 8.63 16.57 22.16
C THR A 378 8.99 15.15 22.56
N LEU A 379 9.95 14.54 21.86
CA LEU A 379 10.49 13.21 22.18
C LEU A 379 11.38 13.25 23.41
#